data_e3ef7c7c3324fb630c0ad7fd4dcf87da
#
_entry.id   e3ef7c7c3324fb630c0ad7fd4dcf87da
#
_cell.length_a   1.000
_cell.length_b   1.000
_cell.length_c   1.000
_cell.angle_alpha   90.00
_cell.angle_beta   90.00
_cell.angle_gamma   90.00
#
_symmetry.space_group_name_H-M   'P 1'
#
loop_
_entity.id
_entity.type
_entity.pdbx_description
1 polymer ?
#
loop_
_entity_poly.entity_id
_entity_poly.type
_entity_poly.pdbx_seq_one_letter_code
_entity_poly.pdbx_strand_id
1 'polypeptide(L)'
;MISVLKICTKDQKGLIYRISDVIFKYHINIVKNDEFVGEGMFFFRALLEGEFDKEAFIGTLEAMLGQEALIELCEKRKKDIVVFATKESHCLGDLLIKHYSNELEANIKAVISNHNSLKDLVEKFEIPYHFISAENLDRKEQENQILKCLEQYKFDYLVLAKYMRILSPDFVRHFEGKIINIHHSFLPAFIGANPYKQAFERGVKIIGATAHFVNNNLDEGPIITQAVSPVNHEFTW
;
A
#
# COMPACT_ATOMS: atom_id res chain seq x y z
N MET A 1 7.52 -14.56 -18.76
CA MET A 1 7.35 -14.32 -17.29
C MET A 1 7.69 -12.87 -17.00
N ILE A 2 6.95 -12.20 -16.08
CA ILE A 2 7.30 -10.82 -15.66
C ILE A 2 7.83 -10.87 -14.24
N SER A 3 9.01 -10.31 -14.04
CA SER A 3 9.68 -10.19 -12.74
C SER A 3 9.86 -8.72 -12.35
N VAL A 4 9.95 -8.44 -11.07
CA VAL A 4 10.28 -7.12 -10.51
C VAL A 4 11.69 -7.20 -9.94
N LEU A 5 12.59 -6.43 -10.50
CA LEU A 5 13.93 -6.19 -9.96
C LEU A 5 13.92 -4.90 -9.15
N LYS A 6 14.46 -4.95 -7.94
CA LYS A 6 14.74 -3.77 -7.13
C LYS A 6 16.20 -3.79 -6.73
N ILE A 7 16.86 -2.65 -6.83
CA ILE A 7 18.25 -2.45 -6.41
C ILE A 7 18.33 -1.19 -5.55
N CYS A 8 19.00 -1.29 -4.42
CA CYS A 8 19.39 -0.15 -3.61
C CYS A 8 20.92 -0.25 -3.35
N THR A 9 21.68 0.77 -3.76
CA THR A 9 23.13 0.79 -3.61
C THR A 9 23.64 2.23 -3.46
N LYS A 10 24.88 2.42 -3.04
CA LYS A 10 25.52 3.75 -3.05
C LYS A 10 25.52 4.33 -4.46
N ASP A 11 25.17 5.63 -4.59
CA ASP A 11 25.18 6.30 -5.89
C ASP A 11 26.59 6.41 -6.44
N GLN A 12 26.74 6.08 -7.71
CA GLN A 12 27.97 6.22 -8.48
C GLN A 12 27.71 6.32 -9.97
N LYS A 13 28.63 6.95 -10.69
CA LYS A 13 28.50 7.11 -12.14
C LYS A 13 28.42 5.78 -12.87
N GLY A 14 27.50 5.68 -13.84
CA GLY A 14 27.37 4.55 -14.76
C GLY A 14 26.58 3.36 -14.22
N LEU A 15 25.86 3.47 -13.09
CA LEU A 15 25.04 2.39 -12.54
C LEU A 15 23.97 1.91 -13.54
N ILE A 16 23.22 2.83 -14.13
CA ILE A 16 22.18 2.52 -15.12
C ILE A 16 22.77 1.71 -16.27
N TYR A 17 23.90 2.17 -16.84
CA TYR A 17 24.57 1.46 -17.92
C TYR A 17 24.96 0.03 -17.51
N ARG A 18 25.63 -0.12 -16.38
CA ARG A 18 26.10 -1.44 -15.89
C ARG A 18 24.95 -2.39 -15.60
N ILE A 19 23.87 -1.90 -14.97
CA ILE A 19 22.67 -2.70 -14.69
C ILE A 19 22.01 -3.11 -16.00
N SER A 20 21.83 -2.18 -16.94
CA SER A 20 21.22 -2.45 -18.25
C SER A 20 22.07 -3.41 -19.09
N ASP A 21 23.40 -3.35 -19.01
CA ASP A 21 24.31 -4.27 -19.71
C ASP A 21 24.14 -5.70 -19.18
N VAL A 22 24.01 -5.88 -17.86
CA VAL A 22 23.72 -7.20 -17.28
C VAL A 22 22.36 -7.70 -17.76
N ILE A 23 21.31 -6.88 -17.68
CA ILE A 23 19.96 -7.24 -18.15
C ILE A 23 20.00 -7.67 -19.63
N PHE A 24 20.70 -6.91 -20.46
CA PHE A 24 20.87 -7.22 -21.91
C PHE A 24 21.60 -8.54 -22.13
N LYS A 25 22.68 -8.83 -21.40
CA LYS A 25 23.45 -10.08 -21.51
C LYS A 25 22.63 -11.33 -21.20
N TYR A 26 21.63 -11.21 -20.35
CA TYR A 26 20.68 -12.29 -20.05
C TYR A 26 19.47 -12.33 -20.99
N HIS A 27 19.46 -11.53 -22.07
CA HIS A 27 18.38 -11.44 -23.06
C HIS A 27 17.03 -11.07 -22.44
N ILE A 28 17.04 -10.23 -21.40
CA ILE A 28 15.86 -9.79 -20.69
C ILE A 28 15.41 -8.44 -21.24
N ASN A 29 14.10 -8.29 -21.45
CA ASN A 29 13.49 -7.01 -21.83
C ASN A 29 13.10 -6.19 -20.61
N ILE A 30 13.38 -4.88 -20.63
CA ILE A 30 12.88 -3.93 -19.63
C ILE A 30 11.55 -3.37 -20.12
N VAL A 31 10.45 -3.76 -19.48
CA VAL A 31 9.09 -3.27 -19.81
C VAL A 31 8.86 -1.87 -19.22
N LYS A 32 9.37 -1.64 -18.02
CA LYS A 32 9.30 -0.36 -17.30
C LYS A 32 10.45 -0.27 -16.33
N ASN A 33 11.02 0.92 -16.14
CA ASN A 33 11.93 1.19 -15.05
C ASN A 33 11.62 2.55 -14.41
N ASP A 34 11.94 2.65 -13.14
CA ASP A 34 11.90 3.87 -12.35
C ASP A 34 13.21 3.92 -11.53
N GLU A 35 13.89 5.05 -11.52
CA GLU A 35 15.10 5.27 -10.74
C GLU A 35 15.11 6.65 -10.10
N PHE A 36 15.76 6.76 -8.96
CA PHE A 36 16.06 8.04 -8.33
C PHE A 36 17.29 7.94 -7.42
N VAL A 37 17.85 9.09 -7.09
CA VAL A 37 18.93 9.22 -6.11
C VAL A 37 18.43 10.05 -4.93
N GLY A 38 18.63 9.55 -3.73
CA GLY A 38 18.29 10.22 -2.48
C GLY A 38 19.30 9.89 -1.40
N GLU A 39 19.76 10.87 -0.64
CA GLU A 39 20.70 10.70 0.47
C GLU A 39 21.97 9.91 0.11
N GLY A 40 22.48 10.08 -1.12
CA GLY A 40 23.67 9.38 -1.62
C GLY A 40 23.44 7.91 -1.99
N MET A 41 22.19 7.48 -1.98
CA MET A 41 21.78 6.14 -2.40
C MET A 41 21.06 6.18 -3.75
N PHE A 42 21.36 5.22 -4.60
CA PHE A 42 20.68 4.98 -5.86
C PHE A 42 19.64 3.88 -5.68
N PHE A 43 18.42 4.17 -6.09
CA PHE A 43 17.28 3.25 -6.09
C PHE A 43 16.85 2.98 -7.52
N PHE A 44 16.74 1.71 -7.87
CA PHE A 44 16.32 1.26 -9.19
C PHE A 44 15.22 0.20 -9.05
N ARG A 45 14.16 0.35 -9.84
CA ARG A 45 13.09 -0.63 -9.91
C ARG A 45 12.74 -0.87 -11.38
N ALA A 46 12.80 -2.13 -11.83
CA ALA A 46 12.42 -2.48 -13.20
C ALA A 46 11.40 -3.63 -13.23
N LEU A 47 10.51 -3.57 -14.20
CA LEU A 47 9.73 -4.72 -14.67
C LEU A 47 10.49 -5.38 -15.80
N LEU A 48 10.85 -6.63 -15.61
CA LEU A 48 11.64 -7.44 -16.50
C LEU A 48 10.76 -8.51 -17.14
N GLU A 49 10.86 -8.67 -18.45
CA GLU A 49 10.18 -9.72 -19.22
C GLU A 49 11.20 -10.65 -19.85
N GLY A 50 11.10 -11.92 -19.57
CA GLY A 50 11.99 -12.95 -20.13
C GLY A 50 11.96 -14.22 -19.30
N GLU A 51 12.67 -15.23 -19.85
CA GLU A 51 13.00 -16.47 -19.16
C GLU A 51 14.52 -16.52 -19.01
N PHE A 52 14.99 -16.61 -17.79
CA PHE A 52 16.41 -16.56 -17.46
C PHE A 52 16.71 -17.27 -16.14
N ASP A 53 17.94 -17.67 -15.95
CA ASP A 53 18.43 -18.20 -14.68
C ASP A 53 18.50 -17.05 -13.65
N LYS A 54 17.57 -17.08 -12.70
CA LYS A 54 17.42 -16.03 -11.67
C LYS A 54 18.62 -15.97 -10.73
N GLU A 55 19.18 -17.14 -10.36
CA GLU A 55 20.31 -17.21 -9.43
C GLU A 55 21.59 -16.68 -10.08
N ALA A 56 21.89 -17.11 -11.31
CA ALA A 56 23.01 -16.61 -12.08
C ALA A 56 22.91 -15.11 -12.38
N PHE A 57 21.70 -14.61 -12.67
CA PHE A 57 21.45 -13.20 -12.92
C PHE A 57 21.71 -12.35 -11.66
N ILE A 58 21.16 -12.75 -10.51
CA ILE A 58 21.39 -12.06 -9.22
C ILE A 58 22.88 -12.10 -8.87
N GLY A 59 23.53 -13.25 -8.96
CA GLY A 59 24.96 -13.37 -8.68
C GLY A 59 25.83 -12.47 -9.57
N THR A 60 25.45 -12.26 -10.83
CA THR A 60 26.14 -11.32 -11.73
C THR A 60 25.95 -9.86 -11.28
N LEU A 61 24.74 -9.49 -10.84
CA LEU A 61 24.46 -8.16 -10.32
C LEU A 61 25.22 -7.92 -8.99
N GLU A 62 25.22 -8.87 -8.09
CA GLU A 62 25.96 -8.80 -6.81
C GLU A 62 27.46 -8.64 -7.03
N ALA A 63 28.05 -9.45 -7.93
CA ALA A 63 29.45 -9.34 -8.29
C ALA A 63 29.82 -7.96 -8.89
N MET A 64 28.90 -7.36 -9.63
CA MET A 64 29.08 -6.07 -10.28
C MET A 64 28.85 -4.88 -9.35
N LEU A 65 27.87 -4.95 -8.44
CA LEU A 65 27.46 -3.86 -7.55
C LEU A 65 28.19 -3.88 -6.21
N GLY A 66 28.69 -5.04 -5.79
CA GLY A 66 29.35 -5.25 -4.51
C GLY A 66 28.38 -5.67 -3.38
N GLN A 67 28.96 -6.10 -2.25
CA GLN A 67 28.23 -6.71 -1.13
C GLN A 67 27.28 -5.74 -0.38
N GLU A 68 27.43 -4.42 -0.58
CA GLU A 68 26.57 -3.42 0.07
C GLU A 68 25.28 -3.18 -0.72
N ALA A 69 25.14 -3.72 -1.93
CA ALA A 69 23.95 -3.59 -2.73
C ALA A 69 22.84 -4.53 -2.23
N LEU A 70 21.66 -3.97 -2.00
CA LEU A 70 20.47 -4.76 -1.73
C LEU A 70 19.76 -5.04 -3.06
N ILE A 71 19.65 -6.30 -3.44
CA ILE A 71 19.06 -6.75 -4.70
C ILE A 71 17.91 -7.67 -4.38
N GLU A 72 16.73 -7.33 -4.87
CA GLU A 72 15.51 -8.15 -4.78
C GLU A 72 14.99 -8.46 -6.17
N LEU A 73 14.76 -9.73 -6.46
CA LEU A 73 14.09 -10.19 -7.68
C LEU A 73 12.90 -11.06 -7.30
N CYS A 74 11.70 -10.62 -7.66
CA CYS A 74 10.48 -11.36 -7.38
C CYS A 74 9.57 -11.43 -8.62
N GLU A 75 8.73 -12.43 -8.69
CA GLU A 75 7.72 -12.49 -9.74
C GLU A 75 6.65 -11.41 -9.53
N LYS A 76 6.23 -10.77 -10.64
CA LYS A 76 5.08 -9.88 -10.59
C LYS A 76 3.83 -10.72 -10.31
N ARG A 77 3.19 -10.46 -9.18
CA ARG A 77 1.90 -11.06 -8.83
C ARG A 77 0.98 -10.01 -8.23
N LYS A 78 -0.31 -10.24 -8.32
CA LYS A 78 -1.27 -9.47 -7.54
C LYS A 78 -0.97 -9.62 -6.06
N LYS A 79 -1.11 -8.54 -5.31
CA LYS A 79 -0.93 -8.57 -3.85
C LYS A 79 -2.20 -9.06 -3.18
N ASP A 80 -2.06 -9.91 -2.19
CA ASP A 80 -3.19 -10.33 -1.36
C ASP A 80 -3.39 -9.31 -0.23
N ILE A 81 -4.60 -8.80 -0.08
CA ILE A 81 -4.93 -7.77 0.92
C ILE A 81 -6.10 -8.19 1.79
N VAL A 82 -6.09 -7.74 3.05
CA VAL A 82 -7.26 -7.73 3.93
C VAL A 82 -7.68 -6.29 4.14
N VAL A 83 -8.96 -5.99 3.95
CA VAL A 83 -9.48 -4.63 4.03
C VAL A 83 -10.21 -4.41 5.35
N PHE A 84 -9.87 -3.33 6.04
CA PHE A 84 -10.59 -2.88 7.23
C PHE A 84 -11.55 -1.76 6.86
N ALA A 85 -12.80 -1.88 7.31
CA ALA A 85 -13.85 -0.91 7.03
C ALA A 85 -14.67 -0.60 8.29
N THR A 86 -15.49 0.46 8.26
CA THR A 86 -16.41 0.82 9.34
C THR A 86 -17.85 0.79 8.82
N LYS A 87 -18.50 1.93 8.66
CA LYS A 87 -19.91 2.04 8.23
C LYS A 87 -20.09 2.48 6.79
N GLU A 88 -19.13 3.25 6.28
CA GLU A 88 -19.27 3.93 5.00
C GLU A 88 -18.76 3.06 3.86
N SER A 89 -19.55 2.99 2.79
CA SER A 89 -19.35 2.07 1.69
C SER A 89 -18.45 2.60 0.58
N HIS A 90 -18.24 3.92 0.46
CA HIS A 90 -17.63 4.50 -0.74
C HIS A 90 -16.18 4.02 -0.99
N CYS A 91 -15.31 4.01 0.03
CA CYS A 91 -13.93 3.53 -0.15
C CYS A 91 -13.90 2.01 -0.39
N LEU A 92 -14.64 1.24 0.41
CA LEU A 92 -14.70 -0.21 0.26
C LEU A 92 -15.38 -0.61 -1.05
N GLY A 93 -16.46 0.06 -1.43
CA GLY A 93 -17.23 -0.23 -2.65
C GLY A 93 -16.38 -0.04 -3.92
N ASP A 94 -15.56 1.02 -4.00
CA ASP A 94 -14.63 1.21 -5.12
C ASP A 94 -13.63 0.05 -5.23
N LEU A 95 -13.07 -0.40 -4.10
CA LEU A 95 -12.16 -1.55 -4.07
C LEU A 95 -12.86 -2.85 -4.50
N LEU A 96 -14.09 -3.09 -4.03
CA LEU A 96 -14.87 -4.27 -4.38
C LEU A 96 -15.21 -4.31 -5.88
N ILE A 97 -15.65 -3.18 -6.44
CA ILE A 97 -15.98 -3.08 -7.88
C ILE A 97 -14.72 -3.32 -8.72
N LYS A 98 -13.60 -2.67 -8.41
CA LYS A 98 -12.33 -2.87 -9.12
C LYS A 98 -11.78 -4.28 -8.97
N HIS A 99 -12.00 -4.91 -7.82
CA HIS A 99 -11.66 -6.32 -7.63
C HIS A 99 -12.49 -7.23 -8.53
N TYR A 100 -13.79 -7.02 -8.58
CA TYR A 100 -14.73 -7.79 -9.40
C TYR A 100 -14.45 -7.62 -10.90
N SER A 101 -14.18 -6.40 -11.37
CA SER A 101 -13.83 -6.10 -12.77
C SER A 101 -12.40 -6.45 -13.14
N ASN A 102 -11.61 -7.02 -12.20
CA ASN A 102 -10.20 -7.37 -12.41
C ASN A 102 -9.27 -6.18 -12.70
N GLU A 103 -9.69 -4.97 -12.35
CA GLU A 103 -8.91 -3.73 -12.48
C GLU A 103 -8.00 -3.47 -11.28
N LEU A 104 -8.28 -4.12 -10.15
CA LEU A 104 -7.44 -4.02 -8.95
C LEU A 104 -6.22 -4.94 -9.07
N GLU A 105 -5.00 -4.39 -8.98
CA GLU A 105 -3.75 -5.17 -8.94
C GLU A 105 -3.54 -5.86 -7.57
N ALA A 106 -4.65 -6.22 -6.90
CA ALA A 106 -4.67 -6.95 -5.65
C ALA A 106 -5.88 -7.91 -5.58
N ASN A 107 -5.76 -8.93 -4.73
CA ASN A 107 -6.85 -9.84 -4.39
C ASN A 107 -7.34 -9.50 -2.98
N ILE A 108 -8.62 -9.21 -2.81
CA ILE A 108 -9.22 -9.01 -1.49
C ILE A 108 -9.51 -10.39 -0.89
N LYS A 109 -8.80 -10.74 0.18
CA LYS A 109 -8.94 -12.04 0.86
C LYS A 109 -10.06 -12.06 1.88
N ALA A 110 -10.28 -10.94 2.54
CA ALA A 110 -11.36 -10.75 3.52
C ALA A 110 -11.59 -9.26 3.79
N VAL A 111 -12.75 -8.95 4.34
CA VAL A 111 -13.06 -7.66 4.95
C VAL A 111 -13.30 -7.85 6.44
N ILE A 112 -12.63 -7.04 7.26
CA ILE A 112 -12.84 -6.98 8.72
C ILE A 112 -13.46 -5.64 9.06
N SER A 113 -14.54 -5.65 9.84
CA SER A 113 -15.22 -4.42 10.22
C SER A 113 -15.70 -4.46 11.67
N ASN A 114 -15.71 -3.31 12.31
CA ASN A 114 -16.28 -3.13 13.65
C ASN A 114 -17.79 -2.79 13.65
N HIS A 115 -18.43 -2.81 12.49
CA HIS A 115 -19.87 -2.68 12.28
C HIS A 115 -20.37 -3.70 11.27
N ASN A 116 -21.64 -4.07 11.35
CA ASN A 116 -22.22 -5.09 10.47
C ASN A 116 -22.90 -4.50 9.22
N SER A 117 -22.88 -3.17 9.07
CA SER A 117 -23.61 -2.43 8.03
C SER A 117 -23.17 -2.73 6.59
N LEU A 118 -21.93 -3.20 6.38
CA LEU A 118 -21.39 -3.47 5.06
C LEU A 118 -21.37 -4.97 4.69
N LYS A 119 -21.87 -5.84 5.59
CA LYS A 119 -21.84 -7.28 5.40
C LYS A 119 -22.51 -7.70 4.10
N ASP A 120 -23.77 -7.32 3.91
CA ASP A 120 -24.56 -7.70 2.73
C ASP A 120 -23.95 -7.18 1.42
N LEU A 121 -23.26 -6.03 1.47
CA LEU A 121 -22.53 -5.50 0.31
C LEU A 121 -21.36 -6.39 -0.04
N VAL A 122 -20.51 -6.75 0.94
CA VAL A 122 -19.28 -7.52 0.73
C VAL A 122 -19.59 -8.95 0.29
N GLU A 123 -20.59 -9.57 0.89
CA GLU A 123 -21.00 -10.95 0.57
C GLU A 123 -21.52 -11.09 -0.88
N LYS A 124 -22.06 -10.02 -1.49
CA LYS A 124 -22.42 -10.03 -2.93
C LYS A 124 -21.21 -10.18 -3.87
N PHE A 125 -20.02 -9.90 -3.40
CA PHE A 125 -18.77 -10.10 -4.13
C PHE A 125 -18.07 -11.42 -3.77
N GLU A 126 -18.74 -12.29 -3.01
CA GLU A 126 -18.22 -13.59 -2.55
C GLU A 126 -16.94 -13.47 -1.70
N ILE A 127 -16.76 -12.33 -1.02
CA ILE A 127 -15.62 -12.06 -0.15
C ILE A 127 -16.02 -12.32 1.31
N PRO A 128 -15.21 -13.04 2.10
CA PRO A 128 -15.45 -13.25 3.52
C PRO A 128 -15.56 -11.94 4.30
N TYR A 129 -16.59 -11.81 5.12
CA TYR A 129 -16.81 -10.66 5.99
C TYR A 129 -16.73 -11.05 7.46
N HIS A 130 -15.87 -10.40 8.22
CA HIS A 130 -15.72 -10.63 9.64
C HIS A 130 -16.15 -9.39 10.44
N PHE A 131 -17.22 -9.56 11.19
CA PHE A 131 -17.68 -8.56 12.14
C PHE A 131 -16.98 -8.77 13.50
N ILE A 132 -16.13 -7.81 13.90
CA ILE A 132 -15.45 -7.80 15.20
C ILE A 132 -15.81 -6.50 15.90
N SER A 133 -16.84 -6.58 16.76
CA SER A 133 -17.38 -5.42 17.46
C SER A 133 -16.33 -4.72 18.31
N ALA A 134 -16.48 -3.41 18.42
CA ALA A 134 -15.73 -2.60 19.37
C ALA A 134 -16.57 -2.23 20.61
N GLU A 135 -17.82 -2.67 20.66
CA GLU A 135 -18.73 -2.38 21.76
C GLU A 135 -18.39 -3.27 22.96
N ASN A 136 -18.28 -2.64 24.14
CA ASN A 136 -17.96 -3.31 25.40
C ASN A 136 -16.62 -4.06 25.45
N LEU A 137 -15.72 -3.78 24.48
CA LEU A 137 -14.36 -4.29 24.47
C LEU A 137 -13.35 -3.16 24.61
N ASP A 138 -12.28 -3.39 25.35
CA ASP A 138 -11.14 -2.51 25.27
C ASP A 138 -10.43 -2.65 23.90
N ARG A 139 -9.55 -1.71 23.57
CA ARG A 139 -8.84 -1.71 22.31
C ARG A 139 -8.01 -2.98 22.12
N LYS A 140 -7.35 -3.43 23.18
CA LYS A 140 -6.45 -4.58 23.15
C LYS A 140 -7.21 -5.89 22.93
N GLU A 141 -8.36 -6.04 23.56
CA GLU A 141 -9.22 -7.21 23.38
C GLU A 141 -9.75 -7.29 21.94
N GLN A 142 -10.21 -6.17 21.39
CA GLN A 142 -10.65 -6.13 20.01
C GLN A 142 -9.51 -6.45 19.02
N GLU A 143 -8.34 -5.85 19.21
CA GLU A 143 -7.17 -6.11 18.35
C GLU A 143 -6.70 -7.57 18.46
N ASN A 144 -6.76 -8.20 19.63
CA ASN A 144 -6.47 -9.63 19.77
C ASN A 144 -7.44 -10.51 18.96
N GLN A 145 -8.74 -10.15 18.92
CA GLN A 145 -9.71 -10.86 18.08
C GLN A 145 -9.41 -10.65 16.58
N ILE A 146 -8.99 -9.43 16.21
CA ILE A 146 -8.57 -9.13 14.82
C ILE A 146 -7.33 -9.95 14.46
N LEU A 147 -6.32 -10.00 15.33
CA LEU A 147 -5.10 -10.79 15.09
C LEU A 147 -5.43 -12.27 14.87
N LYS A 148 -6.26 -12.85 15.75
CA LYS A 148 -6.71 -14.24 15.62
C LYS A 148 -7.50 -14.49 14.33
N CYS A 149 -8.28 -13.52 13.88
CA CYS A 149 -8.98 -13.60 12.60
C CYS A 149 -7.98 -13.56 11.43
N LEU A 150 -6.97 -12.70 11.49
CA LEU A 150 -5.95 -12.55 10.46
C LEU A 150 -5.06 -13.79 10.28
N GLU A 151 -4.88 -14.62 11.31
CA GLU A 151 -4.12 -15.88 11.22
C GLU A 151 -4.66 -16.86 10.17
N GLN A 152 -5.94 -16.73 9.80
CA GLN A 152 -6.58 -17.55 8.78
C GLN A 152 -6.18 -17.17 7.35
N TYR A 153 -5.52 -16.03 7.16
CA TYR A 153 -5.25 -15.45 5.85
C TYR A 153 -3.75 -15.25 5.63
N LYS A 154 -3.28 -15.62 4.45
CA LYS A 154 -1.99 -15.15 3.94
C LYS A 154 -2.24 -13.87 3.16
N PHE A 155 -1.61 -12.78 3.55
CA PHE A 155 -1.76 -11.49 2.90
C PHE A 155 -0.45 -10.70 2.89
N ASP A 156 -0.35 -9.74 1.98
CA ASP A 156 0.80 -8.83 1.87
C ASP A 156 0.56 -7.54 2.65
N TYR A 157 -0.67 -7.00 2.57
CA TYR A 157 -1.01 -5.71 3.18
C TYR A 157 -2.38 -5.73 3.85
N LEU A 158 -2.50 -4.93 4.92
CA LEU A 158 -3.76 -4.48 5.50
C LEU A 158 -4.11 -3.12 4.89
N VAL A 159 -5.35 -2.94 4.44
CA VAL A 159 -5.82 -1.68 3.84
C VAL A 159 -6.94 -1.11 4.68
N LEU A 160 -6.73 0.09 5.23
CA LEU A 160 -7.73 0.81 6.02
C LEU A 160 -8.61 1.64 5.07
N ALA A 161 -9.75 1.08 4.67
CA ALA A 161 -10.72 1.75 3.80
C ALA A 161 -11.71 2.56 4.66
N LYS A 162 -11.29 3.73 5.12
CA LYS A 162 -12.03 4.57 6.07
C LYS A 162 -12.35 3.81 7.36
N TYR A 163 -11.35 3.14 7.93
CA TYR A 163 -11.43 2.48 9.23
C TYR A 163 -11.24 3.51 10.34
N MET A 164 -12.37 3.96 10.92
CA MET A 164 -12.43 5.09 11.86
C MET A 164 -12.01 4.72 13.29
N ARG A 165 -10.97 3.89 13.43
CA ARG A 165 -10.37 3.54 14.73
C ARG A 165 -8.85 3.65 14.66
N ILE A 166 -8.28 4.23 15.69
CA ILE A 166 -6.83 4.34 15.84
C ILE A 166 -6.30 2.99 16.31
N LEU A 167 -5.40 2.40 15.55
CA LEU A 167 -4.71 1.16 15.90
C LEU A 167 -3.71 1.41 17.04
N SER A 168 -3.50 0.42 17.89
CA SER A 168 -2.49 0.53 18.96
C SER A 168 -1.07 0.47 18.38
N PRO A 169 -0.07 1.04 19.10
CA PRO A 169 1.32 0.91 18.69
C PRO A 169 1.79 -0.55 18.58
N ASP A 170 1.24 -1.44 19.41
CA ASP A 170 1.60 -2.86 19.36
C ASP A 170 1.08 -3.52 18.09
N PHE A 171 -0.16 -3.22 17.70
CA PHE A 171 -0.73 -3.71 16.45
C PHE A 171 0.03 -3.17 15.23
N VAL A 172 0.37 -1.87 15.23
CA VAL A 172 1.13 -1.24 14.14
C VAL A 172 2.51 -1.88 14.01
N ARG A 173 3.24 -2.10 15.11
CA ARG A 173 4.54 -2.78 15.09
C ARG A 173 4.47 -4.21 14.54
N HIS A 174 3.39 -4.94 14.85
CA HIS A 174 3.21 -6.30 14.33
C HIS A 174 3.13 -6.35 12.81
N PHE A 175 2.62 -5.29 12.19
CA PHE A 175 2.47 -5.16 10.74
C PHE A 175 3.24 -3.97 10.16
N GLU A 176 4.43 -3.68 10.72
CA GLU A 176 5.25 -2.55 10.27
C GLU A 176 5.51 -2.60 8.76
N GLY A 177 5.27 -1.47 8.08
CA GLY A 177 5.40 -1.36 6.63
C GLY A 177 4.35 -2.12 5.82
N LYS A 178 3.31 -2.70 6.46
CA LYS A 178 2.27 -3.49 5.79
C LYS A 178 0.86 -2.93 5.95
N ILE A 179 0.66 -1.83 6.65
CA ILE A 179 -0.65 -1.19 6.80
C ILE A 179 -0.69 0.04 5.91
N ILE A 180 -1.67 0.09 5.02
CA ILE A 180 -1.94 1.23 4.14
C ILE A 180 -3.24 1.89 4.59
N ASN A 181 -3.21 3.21 4.81
CA ASN A 181 -4.38 4.01 5.13
C ASN A 181 -4.73 4.97 4.01
N ILE A 182 -6.02 5.20 3.79
CA ILE A 182 -6.52 6.33 3.02
C ILE A 182 -6.99 7.42 3.98
N HIS A 183 -6.24 8.51 4.03
CA HIS A 183 -6.62 9.70 4.79
C HIS A 183 -7.27 10.72 3.86
N HIS A 184 -8.46 11.18 4.21
CA HIS A 184 -9.26 12.09 3.38
C HIS A 184 -8.83 13.54 3.56
N SER A 185 -7.52 13.80 3.44
CA SER A 185 -6.94 15.13 3.33
C SER A 185 -5.66 15.11 2.51
N PHE A 186 -5.18 16.29 2.16
CA PHE A 186 -3.91 16.48 1.47
C PHE A 186 -2.78 16.62 2.49
N LEU A 187 -2.30 15.49 3.03
CA LEU A 187 -1.22 15.49 4.04
C LEU A 187 0.04 16.20 3.51
N PRO A 188 0.78 16.92 4.37
CA PRO A 188 0.62 17.05 5.82
C PRO A 188 -0.42 18.10 6.27
N ALA A 189 -1.26 18.62 5.39
CA ALA A 189 -2.31 19.57 5.75
C ALA A 189 -3.55 18.84 6.31
N PHE A 190 -4.23 19.46 7.27
CA PHE A 190 -5.51 18.98 7.83
C PHE A 190 -5.42 17.59 8.47
N ILE A 191 -4.40 17.38 9.31
CA ILE A 191 -4.21 16.16 10.10
C ILE A 191 -5.36 15.97 11.09
N GLY A 192 -5.72 14.72 11.38
CA GLY A 192 -6.66 14.34 12.43
C GLY A 192 -8.13 14.36 11.98
N ALA A 193 -9.03 14.69 12.91
CA ALA A 193 -10.47 14.57 12.70
C ALA A 193 -11.06 15.68 11.80
N ASN A 194 -12.07 15.30 10.99
CA ASN A 194 -12.84 16.22 10.15
C ASN A 194 -12.00 17.11 9.20
N PRO A 195 -11.06 16.56 8.43
CA PRO A 195 -10.16 17.35 7.59
C PRO A 195 -10.91 18.18 6.53
N TYR A 196 -12.01 17.69 5.98
CA TYR A 196 -12.82 18.49 5.03
C TYR A 196 -13.47 19.69 5.68
N LYS A 197 -13.91 19.58 6.94
CA LYS A 197 -14.42 20.73 7.68
C LYS A 197 -13.32 21.78 7.91
N GLN A 198 -12.11 21.34 8.29
CA GLN A 198 -10.98 22.25 8.43
C GLN A 198 -10.63 22.96 7.11
N ALA A 199 -10.66 22.22 5.99
CA ALA A 199 -10.43 22.77 4.66
C ALA A 199 -11.52 23.78 4.25
N PHE A 200 -12.77 23.48 4.54
CA PHE A 200 -13.91 24.36 4.28
C PHE A 200 -13.81 25.68 5.08
N GLU A 201 -13.56 25.59 6.38
CA GLU A 201 -13.42 26.75 7.25
C GLU A 201 -12.25 27.67 6.84
N ARG A 202 -11.18 27.11 6.23
CA ARG A 202 -10.06 27.87 5.69
C ARG A 202 -10.31 28.40 4.27
N GLY A 203 -11.39 28.03 3.62
CA GLY A 203 -11.76 28.48 2.27
C GLY A 203 -10.76 28.05 1.20
N VAL A 204 -10.10 26.88 1.35
CA VAL A 204 -9.19 26.33 0.33
C VAL A 204 -9.94 25.99 -0.95
N LYS A 205 -9.25 26.02 -2.07
CA LYS A 205 -9.81 25.75 -3.41
C LYS A 205 -9.43 24.37 -3.96
N ILE A 206 -8.56 23.66 -3.24
CA ILE A 206 -8.13 22.30 -3.59
C ILE A 206 -8.20 21.46 -2.32
N ILE A 207 -8.83 20.32 -2.42
CA ILE A 207 -8.82 19.26 -1.38
C ILE A 207 -8.21 17.99 -1.98
N GLY A 208 -8.04 16.96 -1.16
CA GLY A 208 -7.50 15.72 -1.67
C GLY A 208 -7.64 14.57 -0.69
N ALA A 209 -7.04 13.46 -1.09
CA ALA A 209 -6.86 12.29 -0.24
C ALA A 209 -5.42 11.79 -0.37
N THR A 210 -4.91 11.22 0.69
CA THR A 210 -3.54 10.71 0.78
C THR A 210 -3.58 9.22 1.14
N ALA A 211 -2.99 8.37 0.30
CA ALA A 211 -2.65 7.01 0.67
C ALA A 211 -1.24 7.00 1.27
N HIS A 212 -1.10 6.46 2.47
CA HIS A 212 0.17 6.42 3.19
C HIS A 212 0.33 5.13 3.98
N PHE A 213 1.55 4.75 4.30
CA PHE A 213 1.80 3.70 5.27
C PHE A 213 1.50 4.19 6.68
N VAL A 214 0.94 3.30 7.51
CA VAL A 214 0.68 3.60 8.91
C VAL A 214 1.94 3.33 9.74
N ASN A 215 2.27 4.29 10.60
CA ASN A 215 3.29 4.17 11.64
C ASN A 215 2.69 4.52 13.02
N ASN A 216 3.53 4.64 14.04
CA ASN A 216 3.06 4.94 15.41
C ASN A 216 2.54 6.38 15.58
N ASN A 217 2.84 7.28 14.64
CA ASN A 217 2.35 8.66 14.66
C ASN A 217 1.11 8.75 13.77
N LEU A 218 0.05 9.36 14.27
CA LEU A 218 -1.21 9.48 13.54
C LEU A 218 -1.02 10.31 12.26
N ASP A 219 -1.34 9.70 11.12
CA ASP A 219 -1.31 10.31 9.78
C ASP A 219 0.06 10.86 9.33
N GLU A 220 1.17 10.44 9.94
CA GLU A 220 2.54 10.89 9.65
C GLU A 220 3.40 9.82 8.94
N GLY A 221 2.83 8.70 8.57
CA GLY A 221 3.58 7.65 7.88
C GLY A 221 3.95 8.03 6.43
N PRO A 222 4.91 7.32 5.81
CA PRO A 222 5.37 7.59 4.45
C PRO A 222 4.24 7.64 3.45
N ILE A 223 4.17 8.73 2.67
CA ILE A 223 3.15 8.93 1.63
C ILE A 223 3.45 8.03 0.44
N ILE A 224 2.43 7.30 -0.02
CA ILE A 224 2.49 6.45 -1.21
C ILE A 224 2.05 7.25 -2.44
N THR A 225 0.89 7.88 -2.35
CA THR A 225 0.32 8.69 -3.43
C THR A 225 -0.73 9.65 -2.90
N GLN A 226 -0.99 10.69 -3.67
CA GLN A 226 -2.01 11.68 -3.36
C GLN A 226 -2.86 11.97 -4.59
N ALA A 227 -4.15 12.21 -4.36
CA ALA A 227 -5.05 12.70 -5.38
C ALA A 227 -5.67 14.02 -4.93
N VAL A 228 -5.92 14.92 -5.88
CA VAL A 228 -6.49 16.24 -5.63
C VAL A 228 -7.83 16.40 -6.34
N SER A 229 -8.70 17.22 -5.74
CA SER A 229 -9.95 17.63 -6.34
C SER A 229 -10.14 19.13 -6.14
N PRO A 230 -10.46 19.91 -7.19
CA PRO A 230 -10.85 21.29 -7.02
C PRO A 230 -12.21 21.38 -6.31
N VAL A 231 -12.39 22.42 -5.51
CA VAL A 231 -13.68 22.72 -4.85
C VAL A 231 -14.12 24.14 -5.16
N ASN A 232 -15.42 24.34 -5.26
CA ASN A 232 -16.05 25.63 -5.49
C ASN A 232 -17.00 25.99 -4.33
N HIS A 233 -17.72 27.11 -4.47
CA HIS A 233 -18.62 27.64 -3.47
C HIS A 233 -19.93 26.85 -3.27
N GLU A 234 -20.22 25.88 -4.14
CA GLU A 234 -21.41 25.02 -4.05
C GLU A 234 -21.18 23.79 -3.18
N PHE A 235 -19.92 23.44 -2.90
CA PHE A 235 -19.60 22.31 -2.03
C PHE A 235 -19.81 22.64 -0.56
N THR A 236 -20.37 21.68 0.15
CA THR A 236 -20.41 21.64 1.61
C THR A 236 -19.30 20.72 2.14
N TRP A 237 -19.04 20.79 3.44
CA TRP A 237 -18.07 19.89 4.08
C TRP A 237 -18.69 18.57 4.53
#